data_1d2b49ff2353837ba17752633c386b6f
#
_entry.id   1d2b49ff2353837ba17752633c386b6f
#
_cell.length_a   1.000
_cell.length_b   1.000
_cell.length_c   1.000
_cell.angle_alpha   90.00
_cell.angle_beta   90.00
_cell.angle_gamma   90.00
#
_symmetry.space_group_name_H-M   'P 1'
#
loop_
_entity.id
_entity.type
_entity.pdbx_description
1 polymer ?
#
loop_
_entity_poly.entity_id
_entity_poly.type
_entity_poly.pdbx_seq_one_letter_code
_entity_poly.pdbx_strand_id
1 'polypeptide(L)'
;WPQILRQARRKKALLLFGDEASFAQWGSLSYTWAPKGQPPEVSTSGKRKGYTIFGLIDYFTGQFFYKSHTGRFNSESYAAFLLDVLSQTQQHLIVIQDGARYHTSKAMQVFFETHKGRLTIEQLPAYSPDFNPIEHLWKKVKKEAPQLKYFPDFPDLQAEVNRALLHFAQTPSEITVLMARDCEKLGRVVKAA
;
A
#
# COMPACT_ATOMS: atom_id res chain seq x y z
N TRP A 1 -15.27 11.04 -6.67
CA TRP A 1 -14.77 11.14 -5.31
C TRP A 1 -15.86 11.52 -4.31
N PRO A 2 -16.63 12.63 -4.47
CA PRO A 2 -17.68 12.99 -3.51
C PRO A 2 -18.76 11.93 -3.32
N GLN A 3 -19.08 11.16 -4.35
CA GLN A 3 -20.05 10.06 -4.27
C GLN A 3 -19.52 8.92 -3.39
N ILE A 4 -18.26 8.51 -3.57
CA ILE A 4 -17.60 7.47 -2.77
C ILE A 4 -17.54 7.89 -1.30
N LEU A 5 -17.14 9.13 -1.01
CA LEU A 5 -17.12 9.65 0.35
C LEU A 5 -18.52 9.64 1.02
N ARG A 6 -19.56 10.06 0.30
CA ARG A 6 -20.94 10.01 0.81
C ARG A 6 -21.38 8.57 1.08
N GLN A 7 -21.05 7.66 0.18
CA GLN A 7 -21.35 6.24 0.34
C GLN A 7 -20.66 5.65 1.56
N ALA A 8 -19.35 5.91 1.72
CA ALA A 8 -18.57 5.44 2.86
C ALA A 8 -19.16 5.92 4.19
N ARG A 9 -19.47 7.21 4.30
CA ARG A 9 -20.09 7.78 5.51
C ARG A 9 -21.47 7.19 5.80
N ARG A 10 -22.32 7.06 4.75
CA ARG A 10 -23.68 6.49 4.91
C ARG A 10 -23.66 5.05 5.37
N LYS A 11 -22.73 4.25 4.85
CA LYS A 11 -22.57 2.83 5.22
C LYS A 11 -21.73 2.64 6.50
N LYS A 12 -21.15 3.70 7.07
CA LYS A 12 -20.12 3.61 8.11
C LYS A 12 -19.00 2.64 7.73
N ALA A 13 -18.62 2.67 6.44
CA ALA A 13 -17.66 1.78 5.85
C ALA A 13 -16.22 2.25 6.10
N LEU A 14 -15.28 1.32 6.13
CA LEU A 14 -13.86 1.62 5.93
C LEU A 14 -13.66 2.00 4.48
N LEU A 15 -13.01 3.14 4.23
CA LEU A 15 -12.64 3.61 2.89
C LEU A 15 -11.14 3.40 2.70
N LEU A 16 -10.79 2.31 2.05
CA LEU A 16 -9.44 1.78 2.00
C LEU A 16 -8.77 2.10 0.67
N PHE A 17 -7.57 2.66 0.72
CA PHE A 17 -6.69 2.75 -0.44
C PHE A 17 -5.71 1.60 -0.43
N GLY A 18 -5.68 0.84 -1.52
CA GLY A 18 -4.90 -0.38 -1.64
C GLY A 18 -3.82 -0.31 -2.71
N ASP A 19 -2.69 -0.96 -2.41
CA ASP A 19 -1.57 -1.12 -3.34
C ASP A 19 -0.59 -2.18 -2.83
N GLU A 20 0.38 -2.56 -3.67
CA GLU A 20 1.46 -3.47 -3.34
C GLU A 20 2.82 -2.79 -3.36
N ALA A 21 3.67 -3.23 -2.44
CA ALA A 21 5.06 -2.81 -2.43
C ALA A 21 6.01 -4.01 -2.48
N SER A 22 7.10 -3.85 -3.21
CA SER A 22 8.22 -4.79 -3.20
C SER A 22 9.46 -4.12 -2.63
N PHE A 23 10.17 -4.86 -1.79
CA PHE A 23 11.41 -4.47 -1.13
C PHE A 23 12.51 -5.45 -1.54
N ALA A 24 13.52 -4.94 -2.23
CA ALA A 24 14.57 -5.78 -2.81
C ALA A 24 15.76 -5.94 -1.87
N GLN A 25 16.33 -7.17 -1.78
CA GLN A 25 17.49 -7.45 -0.92
C GLN A 25 18.75 -6.72 -1.37
N TRP A 26 18.90 -6.44 -2.67
CA TRP A 26 20.05 -5.67 -3.16
C TRP A 26 20.04 -4.18 -2.76
N GLY A 27 19.02 -3.77 -1.98
CA GLY A 27 18.83 -2.41 -1.53
C GLY A 27 18.22 -1.49 -2.59
N SER A 28 18.01 -0.26 -2.23
CA SER A 28 17.59 0.80 -3.14
C SER A 28 18.60 1.96 -3.07
N LEU A 29 19.08 2.38 -4.23
CA LEU A 29 19.88 3.59 -4.34
C LEU A 29 18.99 4.81 -4.13
N SER A 30 19.54 5.83 -3.49
CA SER A 30 18.87 7.10 -3.26
C SER A 30 19.88 8.24 -3.21
N TYR A 31 19.38 9.45 -3.35
CA TYR A 31 20.20 10.63 -3.15
C TYR A 31 20.49 10.83 -1.66
N THR A 32 21.76 11.15 -1.34
CA THR A 32 22.18 11.55 0.00
C THR A 32 23.25 12.64 -0.10
N TRP A 33 23.44 13.36 0.99
CA TRP A 33 24.50 14.36 1.07
C TRP A 33 25.85 13.66 1.31
N ALA A 34 26.85 14.09 0.55
CA ALA A 34 28.24 13.62 0.68
C ALA A 34 29.21 14.76 0.33
N PRO A 35 30.46 14.72 0.81
CA PRO A 35 31.49 15.62 0.36
C PRO A 35 31.67 15.52 -1.17
N LYS A 36 31.97 16.66 -1.80
CA LYS A 36 32.19 16.70 -3.26
C LYS A 36 33.33 15.75 -3.65
N GLY A 37 33.05 14.85 -4.60
CA GLY A 37 34.01 13.85 -5.07
C GLY A 37 34.13 12.59 -4.22
N GLN A 38 33.33 12.44 -3.15
CA GLN A 38 33.32 11.27 -2.27
C GLN A 38 31.89 10.71 -2.11
N PRO A 39 31.30 10.14 -3.19
CA PRO A 39 29.98 9.53 -3.09
C PRO A 39 30.01 8.38 -2.11
N PRO A 40 28.96 8.21 -1.25
CA PRO A 40 28.91 7.08 -0.35
C PRO A 40 28.74 5.77 -1.13
N GLU A 41 29.50 4.77 -0.76
CA GLU A 41 29.40 3.42 -1.30
C GLU A 41 28.51 2.58 -0.40
N VAL A 42 27.54 1.87 -0.98
CA VAL A 42 26.70 0.91 -0.29
C VAL A 42 26.98 -0.47 -0.86
N SER A 43 27.39 -1.38 0.01
CA SER A 43 27.57 -2.77 -0.37
C SER A 43 26.26 -3.38 -0.90
N THR A 44 26.35 -4.29 -1.87
CA THR A 44 25.20 -5.03 -2.37
C THR A 44 25.49 -6.53 -2.36
N SER A 45 24.49 -7.33 -2.03
CA SER A 45 24.62 -8.79 -2.03
C SER A 45 24.55 -9.40 -3.45
N GLY A 46 24.11 -8.64 -4.46
CA GLY A 46 23.78 -9.16 -5.78
C GLY A 46 22.57 -10.11 -5.81
N LYS A 47 21.99 -10.44 -4.65
CA LYS A 47 20.86 -11.37 -4.52
C LYS A 47 19.56 -10.66 -4.91
N ARG A 48 18.83 -11.23 -5.89
CA ARG A 48 17.60 -10.66 -6.45
C ARG A 48 16.32 -11.16 -5.75
N LYS A 49 16.37 -11.38 -4.45
CA LYS A 49 15.16 -11.72 -3.67
C LYS A 49 14.37 -10.45 -3.36
N GLY A 50 13.05 -10.55 -3.50
CA GLY A 50 12.13 -9.47 -3.16
C GLY A 50 11.18 -9.89 -2.04
N TYR A 51 10.90 -8.99 -1.12
CA TYR A 51 9.87 -9.12 -0.10
C TYR A 51 8.68 -8.27 -0.51
N THR A 52 7.53 -8.90 -0.70
CA THR A 52 6.33 -8.25 -1.25
C THR A 52 5.25 -8.15 -0.19
N ILE A 53 4.55 -7.02 -0.18
CA ILE A 53 3.54 -6.68 0.83
C ILE A 53 2.30 -6.17 0.12
N PHE A 54 1.11 -6.71 0.46
CA PHE A 54 -0.17 -6.06 0.23
C PHE A 54 -0.43 -5.06 1.35
N GLY A 55 -1.00 -3.91 1.03
CA GLY A 55 -1.40 -2.92 2.02
C GLY A 55 -2.73 -2.27 1.69
N LEU A 56 -3.49 -1.95 2.74
CA LEU A 56 -4.71 -1.15 2.69
C LEU A 56 -4.68 -0.14 3.82
N ILE A 57 -4.87 1.16 3.51
CA ILE A 57 -4.96 2.22 4.51
C ILE A 57 -6.35 2.84 4.53
N ASP A 58 -6.95 2.99 5.73
CA ASP A 58 -8.24 3.63 5.87
C ASP A 58 -8.12 5.16 5.81
N TYR A 59 -8.91 5.76 4.93
CA TYR A 59 -8.94 7.20 4.68
C TYR A 59 -9.30 8.04 5.92
N PHE A 60 -10.17 7.53 6.79
CA PHE A 60 -10.70 8.31 7.90
C PHE A 60 -9.82 8.20 9.15
N THR A 61 -9.28 7.03 9.41
CA THR A 61 -8.59 6.72 10.67
C THR A 61 -7.09 6.53 10.51
N GLY A 62 -6.61 6.28 9.29
CA GLY A 62 -5.23 5.88 9.05
C GLY A 62 -4.94 4.42 9.46
N GLN A 63 -5.96 3.64 9.80
CA GLN A 63 -5.76 2.21 10.11
C GLN A 63 -5.09 1.52 8.93
N PHE A 64 -4.07 0.73 9.21
CA PHE A 64 -3.26 0.06 8.21
C PHE A 64 -3.37 -1.45 8.34
N PHE A 65 -3.87 -2.08 7.30
CA PHE A 65 -3.89 -3.53 7.12
C PHE A 65 -2.79 -3.91 6.14
N TYR A 66 -1.98 -4.89 6.47
CA TYR A 66 -0.93 -5.36 5.57
C TYR A 66 -0.69 -6.86 5.74
N LYS A 67 -0.18 -7.46 4.67
CA LYS A 67 0.19 -8.87 4.65
C LYS A 67 1.36 -9.11 3.73
N SER A 68 2.37 -9.80 4.22
CA SER A 68 3.47 -10.26 3.39
C SER A 68 3.04 -11.43 2.50
N HIS A 69 3.61 -11.46 1.31
CA HIS A 69 3.43 -12.56 0.37
C HIS A 69 4.78 -13.04 -0.16
N THR A 70 4.95 -14.36 -0.24
CA THR A 70 6.12 -14.99 -0.85
C THR A 70 5.81 -15.31 -2.30
N GLY A 71 6.60 -14.78 -3.23
CA GLY A 71 6.41 -14.97 -4.66
C GLY A 71 5.75 -13.78 -5.36
N ARG A 72 5.12 -14.04 -6.51
CA ARG A 72 4.44 -13.02 -7.30
C ARG A 72 3.02 -12.81 -6.81
N PHE A 73 2.58 -11.57 -6.80
CA PHE A 73 1.18 -11.24 -6.56
C PHE A 73 0.28 -11.89 -7.61
N ASN A 74 -0.82 -12.48 -7.14
CA ASN A 74 -1.84 -13.09 -7.97
C ASN A 74 -3.23 -12.92 -7.34
N SER A 75 -4.26 -13.27 -8.09
CA SER A 75 -5.66 -13.14 -7.65
C SER A 75 -5.96 -13.93 -6.38
N GLU A 76 -5.37 -15.12 -6.21
CA GLU A 76 -5.61 -15.97 -5.05
C GLU A 76 -5.01 -15.34 -3.78
N SER A 77 -3.74 -14.89 -3.84
CA SER A 77 -3.10 -14.24 -2.70
C SER A 77 -3.79 -12.92 -2.33
N TYR A 78 -4.29 -12.20 -3.32
CA TYR A 78 -5.04 -10.97 -3.09
C TYR A 78 -6.42 -11.25 -2.46
N ALA A 79 -7.16 -12.23 -2.96
CA ALA A 79 -8.43 -12.66 -2.36
C ALA A 79 -8.24 -13.11 -0.90
N ALA A 80 -7.19 -13.88 -0.62
CA ALA A 80 -6.85 -14.31 0.73
C ALA A 80 -6.51 -13.11 1.66
N PHE A 81 -5.86 -12.07 1.14
CA PHE A 81 -5.62 -10.84 1.90
C PHE A 81 -6.93 -10.09 2.19
N LEU A 82 -7.80 -9.93 1.21
CA LEU A 82 -9.10 -9.27 1.42
C LEU A 82 -10.00 -10.04 2.40
N LEU A 83 -9.99 -11.37 2.37
CA LEU A 83 -10.70 -12.21 3.35
C LEU A 83 -10.15 -12.00 4.76
N ASP A 84 -8.85 -11.91 4.89
CA ASP A 84 -8.19 -11.64 6.17
C ASP A 84 -8.63 -10.28 6.74
N VAL A 85 -8.66 -9.22 5.92
CA VAL A 85 -9.16 -7.91 6.33
C VAL A 85 -10.65 -7.96 6.67
N LEU A 86 -11.48 -8.65 5.87
CA LEU A 86 -12.91 -8.83 6.14
C LEU A 86 -13.17 -9.55 7.47
N SER A 87 -12.26 -10.43 7.90
CA SER A 87 -12.37 -11.13 9.19
C SER A 87 -12.06 -10.24 10.39
N GLN A 88 -11.24 -9.20 10.21
CA GLN A 88 -10.81 -8.30 11.28
C GLN A 88 -11.83 -7.19 11.58
N THR A 89 -12.87 -7.01 10.76
CA THR A 89 -13.89 -5.98 10.97
C THR A 89 -15.27 -6.47 10.57
N GLN A 90 -16.31 -5.87 11.17
CA GLN A 90 -17.71 -6.06 10.76
C GLN A 90 -18.17 -4.96 9.79
N GLN A 91 -17.37 -3.92 9.57
CA GLN A 91 -17.72 -2.82 8.69
C GLN A 91 -17.72 -3.25 7.22
N HIS A 92 -18.48 -2.54 6.40
CA HIS A 92 -18.38 -2.65 4.96
C HIS A 92 -17.05 -2.06 4.47
N LEU A 93 -16.37 -2.73 3.57
CA LEU A 93 -15.13 -2.25 2.97
C LEU A 93 -15.45 -1.60 1.60
N ILE A 94 -14.96 -0.39 1.40
CA ILE A 94 -14.87 0.23 0.08
C ILE A 94 -13.38 0.33 -0.24
N VAL A 95 -12.90 -0.50 -1.13
CA VAL A 95 -11.49 -0.57 -1.51
C VAL A 95 -11.27 0.17 -2.82
N ILE A 96 -10.39 1.16 -2.79
CA ILE A 96 -9.92 1.90 -3.96
C ILE A 96 -8.56 1.34 -4.34
N GLN A 97 -8.43 0.82 -5.55
CA GLN A 97 -7.24 0.14 -6.05
C GLN A 97 -6.96 0.48 -7.52
N ASP A 98 -5.78 0.15 -7.98
CA ASP A 98 -5.43 0.27 -9.40
C ASP A 98 -6.08 -0.84 -10.25
N GLY A 99 -5.85 -0.78 -11.57
CA GLY A 99 -6.34 -1.76 -12.55
C GLY A 99 -5.38 -2.90 -12.84
N ALA A 100 -4.56 -3.35 -11.89
CA ALA A 100 -3.66 -4.48 -12.10
C ALA A 100 -4.41 -5.73 -12.60
N ARG A 101 -3.76 -6.51 -13.49
CA ARG A 101 -4.42 -7.65 -14.16
C ARG A 101 -4.99 -8.68 -13.19
N TYR A 102 -4.35 -8.93 -12.08
CA TYR A 102 -4.83 -9.88 -11.09
C TYR A 102 -6.02 -9.33 -10.29
N HIS A 103 -6.18 -7.99 -10.16
CA HIS A 103 -7.38 -7.36 -9.59
C HIS A 103 -8.61 -7.52 -10.49
N THR A 104 -8.43 -7.55 -11.80
CA THR A 104 -9.52 -7.55 -12.79
C THR A 104 -9.80 -8.93 -13.40
N SER A 105 -9.16 -9.97 -12.90
CA SER A 105 -9.33 -11.35 -13.38
C SER A 105 -10.77 -11.87 -13.18
N LYS A 106 -11.19 -12.86 -13.99
CA LYS A 106 -12.49 -13.52 -13.82
C LYS A 106 -12.70 -14.09 -12.42
N ALA A 107 -11.64 -14.67 -11.84
CA ALA A 107 -11.68 -15.19 -10.46
C ALA A 107 -12.01 -14.08 -9.45
N MET A 108 -11.40 -12.90 -9.60
CA MET A 108 -11.67 -11.76 -8.73
C MET A 108 -13.06 -11.17 -8.94
N GLN A 109 -13.58 -11.16 -10.18
CA GLN A 109 -14.97 -10.74 -10.44
C GLN A 109 -15.97 -11.61 -9.68
N VAL A 110 -15.79 -12.94 -9.72
CA VAL A 110 -16.60 -13.89 -8.94
C VAL A 110 -16.43 -13.64 -7.43
N PHE A 111 -15.21 -13.43 -6.97
CA PHE A 111 -14.93 -13.13 -5.57
C PHE A 111 -15.66 -11.85 -5.11
N PHE A 112 -15.56 -10.77 -5.87
CA PHE A 112 -16.22 -9.50 -5.54
C PHE A 112 -17.74 -9.62 -5.53
N GLU A 113 -18.32 -10.33 -6.50
CA GLU A 113 -19.76 -10.57 -6.54
C GLU A 113 -20.22 -11.39 -5.32
N THR A 114 -19.46 -12.42 -4.93
CA THR A 114 -19.77 -13.23 -3.76
C THR A 114 -19.76 -12.41 -2.47
N HIS A 115 -18.87 -11.40 -2.37
CA HIS A 115 -18.68 -10.60 -1.16
C HIS A 115 -19.32 -9.19 -1.25
N LYS A 116 -20.13 -8.90 -2.27
CA LYS A 116 -20.73 -7.56 -2.51
C LYS A 116 -21.53 -7.00 -1.34
N GLY A 117 -22.03 -7.87 -0.46
CA GLY A 117 -22.74 -7.46 0.77
C GLY A 117 -21.85 -6.71 1.74
N ARG A 118 -20.52 -6.96 1.72
CA ARG A 118 -19.54 -6.38 2.64
C ARG A 118 -18.34 -5.73 1.96
N LEU A 119 -18.19 -5.88 0.65
CA LEU A 119 -17.06 -5.38 -0.13
C LEU A 119 -17.55 -4.64 -1.37
N THR A 120 -17.03 -3.45 -1.58
CA THR A 120 -17.19 -2.65 -2.81
C THR A 120 -15.81 -2.31 -3.33
N ILE A 121 -15.58 -2.51 -4.61
CA ILE A 121 -14.32 -2.15 -5.26
C ILE A 121 -14.53 -0.93 -6.15
N GLU A 122 -13.68 0.06 -5.99
CA GLU A 122 -13.60 1.24 -6.82
C GLU A 122 -12.22 1.28 -7.49
N GLN A 123 -12.20 1.58 -8.77
CA GLN A 123 -10.96 1.56 -9.54
C GLN A 123 -10.42 2.97 -9.75
N LEU A 124 -9.12 3.15 -9.47
CA LEU A 124 -8.43 4.38 -9.83
C LEU A 124 -8.36 4.53 -11.36
N PRO A 125 -8.35 5.74 -11.89
CA PRO A 125 -8.05 5.96 -13.29
C PRO A 125 -6.72 5.33 -13.66
N ALA A 126 -6.60 4.85 -14.89
CA ALA A 126 -5.35 4.27 -15.37
C ALA A 126 -4.21 5.30 -15.29
N TYR A 127 -3.00 4.84 -14.95
CA TYR A 127 -1.80 5.67 -14.85
C TYR A 127 -1.91 6.86 -13.87
N SER A 128 -2.61 6.68 -12.77
CA SER A 128 -2.85 7.76 -11.79
C SER A 128 -2.34 7.43 -10.38
N PRO A 129 -1.05 7.07 -10.20
CA PRO A 129 -0.48 6.73 -8.89
C PRO A 129 -0.55 7.92 -7.90
N ASP A 130 -0.51 9.16 -8.41
CA ASP A 130 -0.61 10.38 -7.59
C ASP A 130 -1.96 10.51 -6.86
N PHE A 131 -2.96 9.72 -7.24
CA PHE A 131 -4.25 9.65 -6.55
C PHE A 131 -4.35 8.50 -5.55
N ASN A 132 -3.28 7.71 -5.39
CA ASN A 132 -3.23 6.64 -4.40
C ASN A 132 -2.34 7.04 -3.20
N PRO A 133 -2.91 7.51 -2.09
CA PRO A 133 -2.13 8.00 -0.96
C PRO A 133 -1.27 6.94 -0.26
N ILE A 134 -1.54 5.65 -0.45
CA ILE A 134 -0.70 4.58 0.10
C ILE A 134 0.72 4.59 -0.50
N GLU A 135 0.89 5.17 -1.69
CA GLU A 135 2.22 5.35 -2.30
C GLU A 135 3.16 6.21 -1.44
N HIS A 136 2.61 7.18 -0.70
CA HIS A 136 3.41 7.97 0.25
C HIS A 136 3.85 7.13 1.45
N LEU A 137 2.99 6.23 1.92
CA LEU A 137 3.37 5.27 2.95
C LEU A 137 4.49 4.35 2.45
N TRP A 138 4.39 3.82 1.24
CA TRP A 138 5.45 2.99 0.66
C TRP A 138 6.77 3.73 0.51
N LYS A 139 6.75 5.00 0.12
CA LYS A 139 7.95 5.85 0.08
C LYS A 139 8.58 6.01 1.46
N LYS A 140 7.78 6.17 2.50
CA LYS A 140 8.25 6.25 3.89
C LYS A 140 8.85 4.92 4.36
N VAL A 141 8.14 3.81 4.18
CA VAL A 141 8.64 2.48 4.54
C VAL A 141 9.94 2.17 3.79
N LYS A 142 10.04 2.47 2.50
CA LYS A 142 11.27 2.29 1.71
C LYS A 142 12.42 3.15 2.24
N LYS A 143 12.14 4.37 2.71
CA LYS A 143 13.14 5.26 3.29
C LYS A 143 13.63 4.76 4.65
N GLU A 144 12.77 4.25 5.48
CA GLU A 144 13.11 3.82 6.85
C GLU A 144 13.78 2.46 6.89
N ALA A 145 13.34 1.54 6.04
CA ALA A 145 13.84 0.16 6.05
C ALA A 145 15.00 -0.06 5.08
N PRO A 146 14.82 -0.27 3.74
CA PRO A 146 15.90 -0.75 2.88
C PRO A 146 16.78 0.35 2.26
N GLN A 147 16.41 1.64 2.37
CA GLN A 147 17.15 2.68 1.67
C GLN A 147 18.59 2.81 2.19
N LEU A 148 19.55 2.70 1.28
CA LEU A 148 20.99 2.82 1.57
C LEU A 148 21.50 1.81 2.62
N LYS A 149 20.76 0.71 2.85
CA LYS A 149 21.17 -0.36 3.76
C LYS A 149 21.59 -1.61 2.99
N TYR A 150 22.60 -2.30 3.52
CA TYR A 150 23.04 -3.60 3.06
C TYR A 150 22.39 -4.70 3.89
N PHE A 151 21.84 -5.70 3.20
CA PHE A 151 21.28 -6.90 3.85
C PHE A 151 22.01 -8.14 3.40
N PRO A 152 22.91 -8.71 4.23
CA PRO A 152 23.62 -9.93 3.91
C PRO A 152 22.66 -11.09 3.68
N ASP A 153 21.60 -11.18 4.48
CA ASP A 153 20.61 -12.22 4.41
C ASP A 153 19.19 -11.68 4.21
N PHE A 154 18.34 -12.51 3.59
CA PHE A 154 16.98 -12.14 3.29
C PHE A 154 16.09 -11.95 4.54
N PRO A 155 16.24 -12.76 5.61
CA PRO A 155 15.56 -12.51 6.88
C PRO A 155 15.84 -11.13 7.48
N ASP A 156 17.04 -10.58 7.31
CA ASP A 156 17.40 -9.25 7.83
C ASP A 156 16.58 -8.15 7.13
N LEU A 157 16.44 -8.25 5.80
CA LEU A 157 15.53 -7.37 5.07
C LEU A 157 14.10 -7.50 5.57
N GLN A 158 13.61 -8.74 5.73
CA GLN A 158 12.24 -8.99 6.19
C GLN A 158 11.99 -8.41 7.58
N ALA A 159 12.94 -8.59 8.51
CA ALA A 159 12.84 -8.06 9.87
C ALA A 159 12.75 -6.53 9.86
N GLU A 160 13.60 -5.88 9.07
CA GLU A 160 13.65 -4.42 9.01
C GLU A 160 12.40 -3.83 8.35
N VAL A 161 11.91 -4.44 7.26
CA VAL A 161 10.65 -4.03 6.63
C VAL A 161 9.47 -4.24 7.57
N ASN A 162 9.39 -5.40 8.23
CA ASN A 162 8.32 -5.69 9.18
C ASN A 162 8.33 -4.73 10.38
N ARG A 163 9.51 -4.33 10.86
CA ARG A 163 9.63 -3.31 11.92
C ARG A 163 9.02 -1.97 11.48
N ALA A 164 9.31 -1.52 10.26
CA ALA A 164 8.74 -0.29 9.72
C ALA A 164 7.23 -0.40 9.50
N LEU A 165 6.74 -1.52 8.97
CA LEU A 165 5.30 -1.75 8.79
C LEU A 165 4.56 -1.75 10.13
N LEU A 166 5.11 -2.40 11.15
CA LEU A 166 4.54 -2.43 12.49
C LEU A 166 4.49 -1.03 13.12
N HIS A 167 5.55 -0.23 12.94
CA HIS A 167 5.57 1.16 13.39
C HIS A 167 4.38 1.94 12.82
N PHE A 168 4.17 1.92 11.50
CA PHE A 168 3.05 2.62 10.88
C PHE A 168 1.68 2.04 11.26
N ALA A 169 1.56 0.74 11.48
CA ALA A 169 0.33 0.13 11.97
C ALA A 169 -0.02 0.58 13.40
N GLN A 170 0.99 0.88 14.22
CA GLN A 170 0.82 1.39 15.58
C GLN A 170 0.71 2.92 15.66
N THR A 171 0.99 3.63 14.57
CA THR A 171 0.92 5.11 14.50
C THR A 171 0.00 5.60 13.38
N PRO A 172 -1.33 5.30 13.43
CA PRO A 172 -2.26 5.69 12.37
C PRO A 172 -2.31 7.19 12.10
N SER A 173 -2.00 8.03 13.11
CA SER A 173 -1.92 9.48 12.95
C SER A 173 -0.86 9.93 11.94
N GLU A 174 0.26 9.22 11.83
CA GLU A 174 1.27 9.52 10.81
C GLU A 174 0.74 9.24 9.41
N ILE A 175 -0.02 8.16 9.24
CA ILE A 175 -0.66 7.83 7.96
C ILE A 175 -1.70 8.89 7.58
N THR A 176 -2.52 9.35 8.52
CA THR A 176 -3.50 10.42 8.23
C THR A 176 -2.83 11.72 7.79
N VAL A 177 -1.69 12.08 8.36
CA VAL A 177 -0.90 13.25 7.93
C VAL A 177 -0.36 13.07 6.52
N LEU A 178 0.11 11.87 6.15
CA LEU A 178 0.56 11.58 4.79
C LEU A 178 -0.60 11.71 3.78
N MET A 179 -1.78 11.22 4.12
CA MET A 179 -2.97 11.29 3.27
C MET A 179 -3.55 12.69 3.14
N ALA A 180 -3.45 13.55 4.15
CA ALA A 180 -4.08 14.88 4.15
C ALA A 180 -3.64 15.74 2.95
N ARG A 181 -2.38 15.61 2.52
CA ARG A 181 -1.83 16.33 1.36
C ARG A 181 -2.48 15.92 0.03
N ASP A 182 -2.87 14.66 -0.11
CA ASP A 182 -3.46 14.13 -1.35
C ASP A 182 -4.97 14.30 -1.37
N CYS A 183 -5.60 14.29 -0.21
CA CYS A 183 -7.03 14.59 -0.09
C CYS A 183 -7.38 15.99 -0.57
N GLU A 184 -6.51 16.98 -0.35
CA GLU A 184 -6.67 18.31 -0.94
C GLU A 184 -6.58 18.28 -2.47
N LYS A 185 -5.67 17.49 -3.06
CA LYS A 185 -5.55 17.34 -4.52
C LYS A 185 -6.78 16.65 -5.11
N LEU A 186 -7.23 15.54 -4.53
CA LEU A 186 -8.47 14.84 -4.92
C LEU A 186 -9.68 15.77 -4.84
N GLY A 187 -9.76 16.64 -3.82
CA GLY A 187 -10.82 17.63 -3.68
C GLY A 187 -10.74 18.77 -4.71
N ARG A 188 -9.54 19.14 -5.20
CA ARG A 188 -9.34 20.18 -6.21
C ARG A 188 -9.69 19.71 -7.63
N VAL A 189 -9.33 18.48 -7.99
CA VAL A 189 -9.63 17.89 -9.31
C VAL A 189 -11.14 17.79 -9.53
N VAL A 190 -11.92 17.51 -8.49
CA VAL A 190 -13.38 17.41 -8.57
C VAL A 190 -14.07 18.79 -8.71
N LYS A 191 -13.40 19.89 -8.34
CA LYS A 191 -13.93 21.25 -8.54
C LYS A 191 -13.62 21.80 -9.94
N ALA A 192 -12.74 21.17 -10.69
CA ALA A 192 -12.31 21.57 -12.03
C ALA A 192 -12.95 20.75 -13.17
N ALA A 193 -13.75 19.74 -12.86
CA ALA A 193 -14.55 18.92 -13.78
C ALA A 193 -16.04 19.16 -13.56
#